data_2dfeb22a490e7b4db25de86cf520cc0d
#
_entry.id   2dfeb22a490e7b4db25de86cf520cc0d
#
_cell.length_a   1.000
_cell.length_b   1.000
_cell.length_c   1.000
_cell.angle_alpha   90.00
_cell.angle_beta   90.00
_cell.angle_gamma   90.00
#
_symmetry.space_group_name_H-M   'P 1'
#
loop_
_entity.id
_entity.type
_entity.pdbx_description
1 polymer ?
#
loop_
_entity_poly.entity_id
_entity_poly.type
_entity_poly.pdbx_seq_one_letter_code
_entity_poly.pdbx_strand_id
1 'polypeptide(L)'
;MVDVGLGRILVALIVGQICLHACMTGVRMAAPLQALREGQAAWVVGLLMGLFAAAPIVLALQAGRLADRRGYHHPMRIAVALTVLGALVALAVTWVPSFTFPAMCVAAMLVGGGANVGLIAIQRTASRHATDPTALKRVFSWLGLAPALANVIGPVLAGALIDLGGFRAAYAVMAALPLGALLWARRVPKETARPRAADAASRRAWDLLRTPGLRRLLAVNWLLSSSWDVHSFLVPVLGHERGFSASAIGLVLGVFAVAVAAVRLAIPLIAQHLREGQVLAGCMLWTAGVFALYPFAHAAWAMGLLAAALGLALGAVQPMIMTTLHQLTPPERHGEAIALRSMTINFSSALMPLLFGALGAMVGASALFWLMGAAVGAGSWPARRVAAVPLRT
;
A
#
# COMPACT_ATOMS: atom_id res chain seq x y z
N MET A 1 27.87 -3.35 14.50
CA MET A 1 27.18 -4.53 15.06
C MET A 1 25.79 -4.07 15.46
N VAL A 2 24.72 -4.67 14.91
CA VAL A 2 23.36 -4.42 15.39
C VAL A 2 23.28 -5.09 16.76
N ASP A 3 22.91 -4.31 17.79
CA ASP A 3 22.68 -4.85 19.12
C ASP A 3 21.72 -6.05 19.00
N VAL A 4 22.10 -7.21 19.52
CA VAL A 4 21.34 -8.47 19.38
C VAL A 4 19.90 -8.30 19.87
N GLY A 5 19.68 -7.39 20.84
CA GLY A 5 18.37 -7.02 21.35
C GLY A 5 17.52 -6.29 20.29
N LEU A 6 18.10 -5.30 19.61
CA LEU A 6 17.42 -4.52 18.56
C LEU A 6 17.04 -5.40 17.37
N GLY A 7 17.92 -6.32 16.97
CA GLY A 7 17.63 -7.26 15.88
C GLY A 7 16.40 -8.13 16.15
N ARG A 8 16.26 -8.66 17.37
CA ARG A 8 15.11 -9.47 17.76
C ARG A 8 13.79 -8.68 17.77
N ILE A 9 13.83 -7.43 18.21
CA ILE A 9 12.66 -6.54 18.21
C ILE A 9 12.24 -6.25 16.77
N LEU A 10 13.19 -5.87 15.90
CA LEU A 10 12.91 -5.58 14.49
C LEU A 10 12.29 -6.78 13.77
N VAL A 11 12.84 -7.99 13.97
CA VAL A 11 12.24 -9.21 13.40
C VAL A 11 10.80 -9.39 13.88
N ALA A 12 10.52 -9.17 15.17
CA ALA A 12 9.18 -9.29 15.71
C ALA A 12 8.22 -8.27 15.10
N LEU A 13 8.66 -7.02 14.90
CA LEU A 13 7.87 -5.96 14.25
C LEU A 13 7.63 -6.28 12.77
N ILE A 14 8.64 -6.74 12.04
CA ILE A 14 8.54 -7.10 10.61
C ILE A 14 7.56 -8.26 10.42
N VAL A 15 7.70 -9.35 11.21
CA VAL A 15 6.79 -10.49 11.10
C VAL A 15 5.38 -10.12 11.51
N GLY A 16 5.21 -9.33 12.58
CA GLY A 16 3.89 -8.81 12.97
C GLY A 16 3.24 -7.99 11.87
N GLN A 17 4.02 -7.16 11.17
CA GLN A 17 3.53 -6.38 10.04
C GLN A 17 3.17 -7.28 8.85
N ILE A 18 4.01 -8.27 8.52
CA ILE A 18 3.71 -9.24 7.44
C ILE A 18 2.39 -9.94 7.73
N CYS A 19 2.17 -10.44 8.95
CA CYS A 19 0.94 -11.14 9.31
C CYS A 19 -0.32 -10.27 9.13
N LEU A 20 -0.30 -9.02 9.62
CA LEU A 20 -1.43 -8.09 9.47
C LEU A 20 -1.64 -7.68 8.01
N HIS A 21 -0.55 -7.32 7.34
CA HIS A 21 -0.62 -6.75 6.00
C HIS A 21 -0.93 -7.81 4.94
N ALA A 22 -0.45 -9.06 5.10
CA ALA A 22 -0.79 -10.17 4.22
C ALA A 22 -2.28 -10.55 4.32
N CYS A 23 -2.86 -10.52 5.53
CA CYS A 23 -4.31 -10.65 5.68
C CYS A 23 -5.03 -9.54 4.91
N MET A 24 -4.63 -8.28 5.09
CA MET A 24 -5.25 -7.13 4.43
C MET A 24 -5.16 -7.25 2.89
N THR A 25 -3.99 -7.55 2.34
CA THR A 25 -3.81 -7.66 0.89
C THR A 25 -4.50 -8.89 0.29
N GLY A 26 -4.56 -10.00 1.04
CA GLY A 26 -5.30 -11.20 0.66
C GLY A 26 -6.81 -10.96 0.59
N VAL A 27 -7.39 -10.34 1.64
CA VAL A 27 -8.82 -9.99 1.65
C VAL A 27 -9.12 -8.91 0.61
N ARG A 28 -8.22 -7.95 0.41
CA ARG A 28 -8.34 -6.90 -0.62
C ARG A 28 -8.36 -7.47 -2.05
N MET A 29 -7.77 -8.63 -2.27
CA MET A 29 -7.86 -9.36 -3.54
C MET A 29 -9.10 -10.26 -3.60
N ALA A 30 -9.39 -10.99 -2.53
CA ALA A 30 -10.46 -11.97 -2.49
C ALA A 30 -11.87 -11.34 -2.52
N ALA A 31 -12.10 -10.25 -1.76
CA ALA A 31 -13.43 -9.64 -1.67
C ALA A 31 -13.93 -9.02 -2.99
N PRO A 32 -13.13 -8.26 -3.75
CA PRO A 32 -13.48 -7.84 -5.10
C PRO A 32 -13.73 -9.00 -6.04
N LEU A 33 -12.88 -10.04 -6.01
CA LEU A 33 -13.03 -11.21 -6.87
C LEU A 33 -14.32 -11.98 -6.56
N GLN A 34 -14.68 -12.10 -5.27
CA GLN A 34 -15.96 -12.70 -4.87
C GLN A 34 -17.14 -11.88 -5.42
N ALA A 35 -17.12 -10.56 -5.23
CA ALA A 35 -18.16 -9.68 -5.74
C ALA A 35 -18.33 -9.82 -7.26
N LEU A 36 -17.24 -9.90 -8.03
CA LEU A 36 -17.28 -10.12 -9.48
C LEU A 36 -17.87 -11.51 -9.84
N ARG A 37 -17.47 -12.57 -9.14
CA ARG A 37 -17.99 -13.93 -9.36
C ARG A 37 -19.49 -14.07 -9.00
N GLU A 38 -19.96 -13.23 -8.08
CA GLU A 38 -21.39 -13.12 -7.72
C GLU A 38 -22.18 -12.18 -8.66
N GLY A 39 -21.55 -11.69 -9.75
CA GLY A 39 -22.19 -10.86 -10.76
C GLY A 39 -22.36 -9.40 -10.37
N GLN A 40 -21.65 -8.93 -9.34
CA GLN A 40 -21.70 -7.53 -8.93
C GLN A 40 -20.99 -6.63 -9.95
N ALA A 41 -21.50 -5.42 -10.12
CA ALA A 41 -20.96 -4.45 -11.07
C ALA A 41 -19.57 -3.92 -10.62
N ALA A 42 -18.76 -3.46 -11.58
CA ALA A 42 -17.41 -2.96 -11.33
C ALA A 42 -17.34 -1.79 -10.32
N TRP A 43 -18.39 -0.96 -10.21
CA TRP A 43 -18.45 0.10 -9.21
C TRP A 43 -18.48 -0.43 -7.77
N VAL A 44 -19.08 -1.61 -7.54
CA VAL A 44 -19.09 -2.30 -6.24
C VAL A 44 -17.66 -2.68 -5.84
N VAL A 45 -16.88 -3.20 -6.79
CA VAL A 45 -15.46 -3.49 -6.61
C VAL A 45 -14.68 -2.22 -6.25
N GLY A 46 -14.95 -1.13 -6.96
CA GLY A 46 -14.36 0.18 -6.67
C GLY A 46 -14.66 0.68 -5.26
N LEU A 47 -15.92 0.55 -4.83
CA LEU A 47 -16.34 0.92 -3.48
C LEU A 47 -15.64 0.07 -2.42
N LEU A 48 -15.61 -1.25 -2.58
CA LEU A 48 -14.90 -2.15 -1.65
C LEU A 48 -13.42 -1.77 -1.52
N MET A 49 -12.73 -1.56 -2.64
CA MET A 49 -11.32 -1.15 -2.65
C MET A 49 -11.11 0.20 -1.96
N GLY A 50 -11.99 1.17 -2.21
CA GLY A 50 -11.96 2.48 -1.57
C GLY A 50 -12.14 2.41 -0.06
N LEU A 51 -13.02 1.52 0.44
CA LEU A 51 -13.29 1.34 1.87
C LEU A 51 -12.09 0.77 2.63
N PHE A 52 -11.25 -0.07 2.01
CA PHE A 52 -9.97 -0.50 2.62
C PHE A 52 -9.04 0.67 2.94
N ALA A 53 -9.11 1.76 2.18
CA ALA A 53 -8.28 2.95 2.37
C ALA A 53 -9.01 4.06 3.16
N ALA A 54 -10.33 4.11 3.17
CA ALA A 54 -11.11 5.15 3.85
C ALA A 54 -11.02 5.04 5.38
N ALA A 55 -11.17 3.84 5.95
CA ALA A 55 -11.06 3.63 7.38
C ALA A 55 -9.69 4.04 7.96
N PRO A 56 -8.54 3.73 7.33
CA PRO A 56 -7.24 4.26 7.70
C PRO A 56 -7.18 5.78 7.84
N ILE A 57 -7.81 6.55 6.94
CA ILE A 57 -7.78 8.03 6.98
C ILE A 57 -8.38 8.53 8.30
N VAL A 58 -9.52 7.97 8.69
CA VAL A 58 -10.24 8.37 9.91
C VAL A 58 -9.51 7.89 11.17
N LEU A 59 -8.99 6.66 11.16
CA LEU A 59 -8.40 6.02 12.33
C LEU A 59 -6.94 6.41 12.58
N ALA A 60 -6.21 6.93 11.57
CA ALA A 60 -4.75 7.16 11.65
C ALA A 60 -4.36 8.05 12.83
N LEU A 61 -5.05 9.18 13.02
CA LEU A 61 -4.74 10.11 14.10
C LEU A 61 -5.02 9.51 15.48
N GLN A 62 -6.12 8.76 15.59
CA GLN A 62 -6.49 8.08 16.84
C GLN A 62 -5.51 6.94 17.16
N ALA A 63 -5.09 6.17 16.15
CA ALA A 63 -4.09 5.13 16.28
C ALA A 63 -2.73 5.68 16.73
N GLY A 64 -2.30 6.81 16.17
CA GLY A 64 -1.06 7.50 16.59
C GLY A 64 -1.14 7.93 18.06
N ARG A 65 -2.21 8.61 18.45
CA ARG A 65 -2.43 9.03 19.86
C ARG A 65 -2.50 7.84 20.81
N LEU A 66 -3.12 6.75 20.40
CA LEU A 66 -3.22 5.54 21.20
C LEU A 66 -1.85 4.88 21.37
N ALA A 67 -1.05 4.78 20.30
CA ALA A 67 0.31 4.25 20.34
C ALA A 67 1.22 5.10 21.24
N ASP A 68 1.10 6.43 21.18
CA ASP A 68 1.87 7.31 22.05
C ASP A 68 1.52 7.15 23.54
N ARG A 69 0.23 6.99 23.85
CA ARG A 69 -0.26 6.89 25.24
C ARG A 69 -0.06 5.51 25.86
N ARG A 70 -0.28 4.43 25.09
CA ARG A 70 -0.34 3.06 25.62
C ARG A 70 0.76 2.14 25.07
N GLY A 71 1.73 2.67 24.32
CA GLY A 71 2.84 1.91 23.74
C GLY A 71 2.36 0.96 22.64
N TYR A 72 3.18 -0.07 22.38
CA TYR A 72 2.98 -1.00 21.25
C TYR A 72 1.83 -1.98 21.42
N HIS A 73 1.72 -2.61 22.60
CA HIS A 73 0.88 -3.80 22.78
C HIS A 73 -0.61 -3.54 22.69
N HIS A 74 -1.09 -2.41 23.19
CA HIS A 74 -2.53 -2.11 23.22
C HIS A 74 -3.07 -1.82 21.81
N PRO A 75 -2.49 -0.90 21.01
CA PRO A 75 -2.93 -0.69 19.64
C PRO A 75 -2.73 -1.95 18.77
N MET A 76 -1.71 -2.77 19.01
CA MET A 76 -1.51 -4.03 18.31
C MET A 76 -2.65 -5.03 18.57
N ARG A 77 -3.13 -5.14 19.79
CA ARG A 77 -4.30 -5.99 20.11
C ARG A 77 -5.56 -5.51 19.38
N ILE A 78 -5.79 -4.20 19.35
CA ILE A 78 -6.90 -3.60 18.61
C ILE A 78 -6.75 -3.87 17.11
N ALA A 79 -5.55 -3.69 16.56
CA ALA A 79 -5.25 -3.97 15.16
C ALA A 79 -5.60 -5.40 14.78
N VAL A 80 -5.13 -6.37 15.57
CA VAL A 80 -5.43 -7.79 15.33
C VAL A 80 -6.92 -8.08 15.49
N ALA A 81 -7.57 -7.56 16.55
CA ALA A 81 -9.00 -7.77 16.76
C ALA A 81 -9.84 -7.26 15.59
N LEU A 82 -9.57 -6.04 15.11
CA LEU A 82 -10.27 -5.45 13.97
C LEU A 82 -10.02 -6.27 12.69
N THR A 83 -8.77 -6.65 12.42
CA THR A 83 -8.41 -7.37 11.20
C THR A 83 -9.02 -8.79 11.20
N VAL A 84 -8.96 -9.50 12.34
CA VAL A 84 -9.58 -10.82 12.48
C VAL A 84 -11.10 -10.71 12.33
N LEU A 85 -11.73 -9.76 13.04
CA LEU A 85 -13.18 -9.55 12.95
C LEU A 85 -13.62 -9.28 11.51
N GLY A 86 -12.90 -8.41 10.80
CA GLY A 86 -13.19 -8.12 9.40
C GLY A 86 -13.06 -9.34 8.49
N ALA A 87 -12.00 -10.17 8.68
CA ALA A 87 -11.84 -11.41 7.92
C ALA A 87 -12.91 -12.46 8.28
N LEU A 88 -13.35 -12.52 9.55
CA LEU A 88 -14.47 -13.38 9.97
C LEU A 88 -15.80 -12.91 9.40
N VAL A 89 -16.04 -11.60 9.29
CA VAL A 89 -17.23 -11.06 8.60
C VAL A 89 -17.21 -11.49 7.12
N ALA A 90 -16.08 -11.37 6.44
CA ALA A 90 -15.93 -11.82 5.07
C ALA A 90 -16.15 -13.36 4.95
N LEU A 91 -15.68 -14.12 5.92
CA LEU A 91 -15.94 -15.57 5.98
C LEU A 91 -17.44 -15.86 6.18
N ALA A 92 -18.11 -15.17 7.10
CA ALA A 92 -19.53 -15.38 7.39
C ALA A 92 -20.44 -15.12 6.19
N VAL A 93 -20.09 -14.13 5.36
CA VAL A 93 -20.82 -13.80 4.12
C VAL A 93 -20.89 -14.99 3.15
N THR A 94 -19.91 -15.89 3.17
CA THR A 94 -19.91 -17.07 2.30
C THR A 94 -21.03 -18.08 2.60
N TRP A 95 -21.74 -17.93 3.71
CA TRP A 95 -22.92 -18.73 4.09
C TRP A 95 -24.26 -17.99 3.93
N VAL A 96 -24.21 -16.65 3.76
CA VAL A 96 -25.43 -15.79 3.72
C VAL A 96 -25.35 -14.86 2.51
N PRO A 97 -25.63 -15.36 1.28
CA PRO A 97 -25.43 -14.59 0.05
C PRO A 97 -26.21 -13.27 -0.02
N SER A 98 -27.40 -13.20 0.58
CA SER A 98 -28.25 -11.99 0.56
C SER A 98 -27.67 -10.77 1.26
N PHE A 99 -26.64 -10.93 2.10
CA PHE A 99 -25.95 -9.83 2.82
C PHE A 99 -24.51 -9.60 2.38
N THR A 100 -24.12 -10.16 1.25
CA THR A 100 -22.72 -10.15 0.77
C THR A 100 -22.16 -8.73 0.71
N PHE A 101 -22.81 -7.82 0.02
CA PHE A 101 -22.24 -6.50 -0.24
C PHE A 101 -22.09 -5.62 1.02
N PRO A 102 -23.14 -5.37 1.85
CA PRO A 102 -23.00 -4.56 3.06
C PRO A 102 -21.97 -5.14 4.04
N ALA A 103 -21.99 -6.46 4.21
CA ALA A 103 -21.04 -7.13 5.11
C ALA A 103 -19.59 -7.05 4.58
N MET A 104 -19.37 -7.17 3.27
CA MET A 104 -18.06 -6.97 2.67
C MET A 104 -17.55 -5.53 2.83
N CYS A 105 -18.43 -4.53 2.78
CA CYS A 105 -18.06 -3.14 3.09
C CYS A 105 -17.53 -3.02 4.54
N VAL A 106 -18.22 -3.63 5.48
CA VAL A 106 -17.79 -3.67 6.90
C VAL A 106 -16.47 -4.42 7.02
N ALA A 107 -16.33 -5.57 6.37
CA ALA A 107 -15.08 -6.34 6.36
C ALA A 107 -13.91 -5.53 5.82
N ALA A 108 -14.09 -4.82 4.70
CA ALA A 108 -13.06 -3.97 4.09
C ALA A 108 -12.60 -2.85 5.05
N MET A 109 -13.54 -2.15 5.69
CA MET A 109 -13.22 -1.10 6.66
C MET A 109 -12.48 -1.66 7.89
N LEU A 110 -12.93 -2.79 8.43
CA LEU A 110 -12.31 -3.41 9.61
C LEU A 110 -10.90 -3.91 9.32
N VAL A 111 -10.71 -4.61 8.21
CA VAL A 111 -9.41 -5.15 7.79
C VAL A 111 -8.44 -4.02 7.46
N GLY A 112 -8.86 -3.05 6.66
CA GLY A 112 -8.03 -1.90 6.29
C GLY A 112 -7.67 -1.03 7.50
N GLY A 113 -8.66 -0.69 8.33
CA GLY A 113 -8.46 0.07 9.56
C GLY A 113 -7.55 -0.64 10.55
N GLY A 114 -7.79 -1.94 10.79
CA GLY A 114 -6.98 -2.76 11.69
C GLY A 114 -5.52 -2.84 11.23
N ALA A 115 -5.27 -3.16 9.97
CA ALA A 115 -3.91 -3.22 9.41
C ALA A 115 -3.17 -1.88 9.56
N ASN A 116 -3.86 -0.74 9.35
CA ASN A 116 -3.27 0.59 9.50
C ASN A 116 -2.95 0.94 10.97
N VAL A 117 -3.83 0.59 11.91
CA VAL A 117 -3.55 0.78 13.35
C VAL A 117 -2.29 0.02 13.76
N GLY A 118 -2.14 -1.23 13.29
CA GLY A 118 -0.95 -2.04 13.53
C GLY A 118 0.30 -1.43 12.90
N LEU A 119 0.22 -0.95 11.66
CA LEU A 119 1.31 -0.28 10.95
C LEU A 119 1.83 0.94 11.73
N ILE A 120 0.94 1.81 12.21
CA ILE A 120 1.30 3.00 12.98
C ILE A 120 2.01 2.61 14.29
N ALA A 121 1.48 1.61 15.01
CA ALA A 121 2.10 1.13 16.24
C ALA A 121 3.50 0.57 16.00
N ILE A 122 3.67 -0.21 14.92
CA ILE A 122 4.95 -0.80 14.50
C ILE A 122 5.96 0.30 14.16
N GLN A 123 5.58 1.24 13.29
CA GLN A 123 6.46 2.33 12.84
C GLN A 123 6.90 3.23 14.01
N ARG A 124 5.96 3.58 14.89
CA ARG A 124 6.25 4.37 16.09
C ARG A 124 7.21 3.63 17.03
N THR A 125 7.01 2.33 17.24
CA THR A 125 7.89 1.53 18.11
C THR A 125 9.27 1.37 17.49
N ALA A 126 9.33 1.08 16.18
CA ALA A 126 10.61 0.97 15.46
C ALA A 126 11.42 2.26 15.53
N SER A 127 10.81 3.43 15.36
CA SER A 127 11.48 4.72 15.41
C SER A 127 12.08 5.03 16.79
N ARG A 128 11.47 4.55 17.87
CA ARG A 128 11.95 4.78 19.26
C ARG A 128 13.17 3.94 19.63
N HIS A 129 13.44 2.87 18.92
CA HIS A 129 14.60 2.02 19.14
C HIS A 129 15.81 2.44 18.29
N ALA A 130 15.65 3.44 17.40
CA ALA A 130 16.75 4.01 16.65
C ALA A 130 17.44 5.10 17.48
N THR A 131 18.74 4.96 17.70
CA THR A 131 19.55 5.85 18.55
C THR A 131 20.06 7.08 17.82
N ASP A 132 20.16 6.99 16.50
CA ASP A 132 20.69 8.03 15.63
C ASP A 132 20.00 8.04 14.25
N PRO A 133 20.17 9.11 13.44
CA PRO A 133 19.53 9.19 12.10
C PRO A 133 19.93 8.08 11.15
N THR A 134 21.13 7.51 11.29
CA THR A 134 21.60 6.42 10.43
C THR A 134 20.93 5.09 10.81
N ALA A 135 20.83 4.84 12.12
CA ALA A 135 20.08 3.71 12.66
C ALA A 135 18.60 3.79 12.24
N LEU A 136 18.00 4.99 12.27
CA LEU A 136 16.63 5.23 11.85
C LEU A 136 16.41 4.85 10.37
N LYS A 137 17.32 5.32 9.47
CA LYS A 137 17.25 4.94 8.04
C LYS A 137 17.33 3.42 7.85
N ARG A 138 18.22 2.76 8.56
CA ARG A 138 18.40 1.30 8.51
C ARG A 138 17.15 0.57 9.01
N VAL A 139 16.59 0.98 10.13
CA VAL A 139 15.37 0.40 10.72
C VAL A 139 14.20 0.54 9.75
N PHE A 140 13.97 1.72 9.15
CA PHE A 140 12.89 1.89 8.19
C PHE A 140 13.13 1.18 6.86
N SER A 141 14.39 1.00 6.44
CA SER A 141 14.70 0.18 5.26
C SER A 141 14.30 -1.28 5.45
N TRP A 142 14.67 -1.86 6.60
CA TRP A 142 14.26 -3.23 6.94
C TRP A 142 12.75 -3.37 7.11
N LEU A 143 12.13 -2.41 7.79
CA LEU A 143 10.68 -2.40 7.98
C LEU A 143 9.92 -2.28 6.65
N GLY A 144 10.51 -1.59 5.67
CA GLY A 144 9.96 -1.45 4.31
C GLY A 144 9.86 -2.75 3.52
N LEU A 145 10.58 -3.81 3.93
CA LEU A 145 10.46 -5.14 3.32
C LEU A 145 9.14 -5.84 3.71
N ALA A 146 8.60 -5.54 4.89
CA ALA A 146 7.39 -6.20 5.37
C ALA A 146 6.17 -5.97 4.45
N PRO A 147 5.84 -4.73 4.01
CA PRO A 147 4.78 -4.51 3.05
C PRO A 147 5.04 -5.18 1.69
N ALA A 148 6.30 -5.21 1.23
CA ALA A 148 6.65 -5.85 -0.03
C ALA A 148 6.37 -7.37 0.03
N LEU A 149 6.84 -8.04 1.07
CA LEU A 149 6.59 -9.47 1.30
C LEU A 149 5.09 -9.76 1.49
N ALA A 150 4.38 -8.94 2.26
CA ALA A 150 2.96 -9.11 2.50
C ALA A 150 2.12 -8.96 1.21
N ASN A 151 2.52 -8.05 0.30
CA ASN A 151 1.88 -7.87 -1.02
C ASN A 151 2.15 -9.05 -1.97
N VAL A 152 3.17 -9.87 -1.71
CA VAL A 152 3.37 -11.16 -2.40
C VAL A 152 2.52 -12.25 -1.73
N ILE A 153 2.71 -12.42 -0.42
CA ILE A 153 2.12 -13.53 0.35
C ILE A 153 0.59 -13.46 0.33
N GLY A 154 0.02 -12.29 0.55
CA GLY A 154 -1.44 -12.13 0.67
C GLY A 154 -2.21 -12.58 -0.58
N PRO A 155 -1.98 -11.95 -1.75
CA PRO A 155 -2.71 -12.31 -2.97
C PRO A 155 -2.42 -13.72 -3.46
N VAL A 156 -1.15 -14.17 -3.41
CA VAL A 156 -0.79 -15.52 -3.86
C VAL A 156 -1.45 -16.59 -3.00
N LEU A 157 -1.37 -16.43 -1.67
CA LEU A 157 -1.99 -17.36 -0.73
C LEU A 157 -3.51 -17.34 -0.86
N ALA A 158 -4.13 -16.15 -0.94
CA ALA A 158 -5.57 -16.04 -1.10
C ALA A 158 -6.04 -16.69 -2.42
N GLY A 159 -5.34 -16.43 -3.52
CA GLY A 159 -5.67 -17.03 -4.83
C GLY A 159 -5.59 -18.54 -4.82
N ALA A 160 -4.49 -19.11 -4.32
CA ALA A 160 -4.33 -20.55 -4.20
C ALA A 160 -5.43 -21.20 -3.32
N LEU A 161 -5.74 -20.58 -2.18
CA LEU A 161 -6.79 -21.09 -1.28
C LEU A 161 -8.19 -20.99 -1.90
N ILE A 162 -8.47 -19.95 -2.70
CA ILE A 162 -9.76 -19.83 -3.42
C ILE A 162 -9.92 -20.97 -4.43
N ASP A 163 -8.87 -21.30 -5.16
CA ASP A 163 -8.93 -22.37 -6.16
C ASP A 163 -8.98 -23.77 -5.52
N LEU A 164 -8.33 -23.97 -4.37
CA LEU A 164 -8.31 -25.26 -3.67
C LEU A 164 -9.55 -25.53 -2.81
N GLY A 165 -10.09 -24.51 -2.14
CA GLY A 165 -11.14 -24.68 -1.13
C GLY A 165 -12.18 -23.55 -1.12
N GLY A 166 -12.20 -22.72 -2.17
CA GLY A 166 -13.13 -21.61 -2.32
C GLY A 166 -12.82 -20.43 -1.40
N PHE A 167 -13.67 -19.42 -1.45
CA PHE A 167 -13.54 -18.21 -0.62
C PHE A 167 -13.54 -18.52 0.89
N ARG A 168 -14.22 -19.58 1.32
CA ARG A 168 -14.23 -20.00 2.75
C ARG A 168 -12.84 -20.33 3.25
N ALA A 169 -12.08 -21.14 2.50
CA ALA A 169 -10.72 -21.51 2.86
C ALA A 169 -9.81 -20.27 2.90
N ALA A 170 -9.94 -19.39 1.91
CA ALA A 170 -9.17 -18.16 1.85
C ALA A 170 -9.42 -17.25 3.07
N TYR A 171 -10.68 -16.93 3.36
CA TYR A 171 -11.00 -16.04 4.49
C TYR A 171 -10.68 -16.65 5.84
N ALA A 172 -10.84 -17.96 6.02
CA ALA A 172 -10.45 -18.65 7.26
C ALA A 172 -8.95 -18.53 7.54
N VAL A 173 -8.12 -18.76 6.52
CA VAL A 173 -6.66 -18.59 6.65
C VAL A 173 -6.29 -17.12 6.84
N MET A 174 -6.91 -16.21 6.09
CA MET A 174 -6.69 -14.77 6.27
C MET A 174 -7.06 -14.32 7.69
N ALA A 175 -8.11 -14.84 8.30
CA ALA A 175 -8.48 -14.55 9.69
C ALA A 175 -7.45 -15.09 10.71
N ALA A 176 -6.77 -16.18 10.39
CA ALA A 176 -5.74 -16.77 11.27
C ALA A 176 -4.40 -16.00 11.22
N LEU A 177 -4.03 -15.42 10.07
CA LEU A 177 -2.73 -14.73 9.89
C LEU A 177 -2.45 -13.64 10.94
N PRO A 178 -3.39 -12.71 11.25
CA PRO A 178 -3.14 -11.64 12.22
C PRO A 178 -2.82 -12.15 13.63
N LEU A 179 -3.27 -13.35 13.99
CA LEU A 179 -2.96 -13.96 15.30
C LEU A 179 -1.45 -14.18 15.47
N GLY A 180 -0.74 -14.43 14.37
CA GLY A 180 0.72 -14.49 14.35
C GLY A 180 1.36 -13.21 14.86
N ALA A 181 0.77 -12.04 14.61
CA ALA A 181 1.27 -10.77 15.11
C ALA A 181 1.24 -10.69 16.65
N LEU A 182 0.25 -11.29 17.31
CA LEU A 182 0.19 -11.36 18.79
C LEU A 182 1.26 -12.28 19.37
N LEU A 183 1.55 -13.39 18.70
CA LEU A 183 2.62 -14.31 19.12
C LEU A 183 3.98 -13.61 19.10
N TRP A 184 4.27 -12.89 18.02
CA TRP A 184 5.52 -12.15 17.88
C TRP A 184 5.57 -10.88 18.74
N ALA A 185 4.42 -10.25 19.02
CA ALA A 185 4.33 -9.10 19.91
C ALA A 185 4.88 -9.40 21.33
N ARG A 186 4.83 -10.64 21.78
CA ARG A 186 5.40 -11.04 23.08
C ARG A 186 6.92 -10.82 23.17
N ARG A 187 7.61 -10.70 22.03
CA ARG A 187 9.07 -10.44 21.96
C ARG A 187 9.41 -8.94 21.97
N VAL A 188 8.41 -8.07 21.85
CA VAL A 188 8.59 -6.63 21.94
C VAL A 188 8.47 -6.19 23.40
N PRO A 189 9.44 -5.46 23.97
CA PRO A 189 9.39 -4.99 25.33
C PRO A 189 8.14 -4.17 25.63
N LYS A 190 7.59 -4.29 26.84
CA LYS A 190 6.49 -3.44 27.29
C LYS A 190 7.02 -2.03 27.53
N GLU A 191 6.41 -1.06 26.85
CA GLU A 191 6.72 0.34 27.05
C GLU A 191 5.89 0.93 28.18
N THR A 192 6.54 1.72 29.05
CA THR A 192 5.82 2.54 30.01
C THR A 192 5.13 3.73 29.29
N ALA A 193 3.87 3.95 29.61
CA ALA A 193 3.13 5.08 29.08
C ALA A 193 3.84 6.40 29.44
N ARG A 194 4.12 7.25 28.46
CA ARG A 194 4.65 8.60 28.70
C ARG A 194 3.58 9.65 28.40
N PRO A 195 3.40 10.65 29.27
CA PRO A 195 2.59 11.82 28.95
C PRO A 195 3.20 12.53 27.73
N ARG A 196 2.36 13.00 26.81
CA ARG A 196 2.77 13.80 25.66
C ARG A 196 3.21 15.17 26.17
N ALA A 197 4.39 15.64 25.77
CA ALA A 197 4.69 17.05 25.83
C ALA A 197 3.66 17.82 24.97
N ALA A 198 2.85 18.64 25.59
CA ALA A 198 2.05 19.63 24.90
C ALA A 198 3.04 20.65 24.29
N ASP A 199 2.78 21.09 23.08
CA ASP A 199 3.50 22.11 22.34
C ASP A 199 4.45 21.60 21.23
N ALA A 200 3.80 21.22 20.11
CA ALA A 200 4.31 21.65 18.83
C ALA A 200 3.23 22.56 18.24
N ALA A 201 3.48 23.85 18.29
CA ALA A 201 2.63 24.84 17.67
C ALA A 201 2.32 24.43 16.22
N SER A 202 1.06 24.37 15.89
CA SER A 202 0.50 23.96 14.61
C SER A 202 0.90 24.96 13.51
N ARG A 203 2.14 24.87 13.02
CA ARG A 203 2.47 25.46 11.71
C ARG A 203 1.65 24.69 10.70
N ARG A 204 0.92 25.40 9.83
CA ARG A 204 0.04 24.76 8.86
C ARG A 204 0.92 24.05 7.83
N ALA A 205 0.91 22.70 7.82
CA ALA A 205 1.60 21.89 6.82
C ALA A 205 1.25 22.31 5.37
N TRP A 206 0.04 22.84 5.18
CA TRP A 206 -0.46 23.36 3.90
C TRP A 206 0.40 24.50 3.30
N ASP A 207 1.17 25.25 4.10
CA ASP A 207 2.06 26.30 3.58
C ASP A 207 3.18 25.74 2.70
N LEU A 208 3.57 24.48 2.92
CA LEU A 208 4.52 23.78 2.06
C LEU A 208 4.02 23.62 0.62
N LEU A 209 2.71 23.57 0.41
CA LEU A 209 2.13 23.50 -0.94
C LEU A 209 2.30 24.79 -1.75
N ARG A 210 2.71 25.90 -1.12
CA ARG A 210 3.10 27.14 -1.84
C ARG A 210 4.42 26.98 -2.59
N THR A 211 5.25 25.99 -2.22
CA THR A 211 6.49 25.68 -2.93
C THR A 211 6.18 24.97 -4.25
N PRO A 212 6.42 25.59 -5.43
CA PRO A 212 6.04 25.01 -6.73
C PRO A 212 6.69 23.65 -7.01
N GLY A 213 7.92 23.44 -6.57
CA GLY A 213 8.63 22.17 -6.68
C GLY A 213 7.93 21.05 -5.92
N LEU A 214 7.49 21.32 -4.68
CA LEU A 214 6.81 20.35 -3.85
C LEU A 214 5.42 20.00 -4.41
N ARG A 215 4.64 20.98 -4.87
CA ARG A 215 3.34 20.70 -5.54
C ARG A 215 3.52 19.77 -6.74
N ARG A 216 4.54 20.06 -7.55
CA ARG A 216 4.86 19.26 -8.73
C ARG A 216 5.25 17.83 -8.36
N LEU A 217 6.09 17.69 -7.34
CA LEU A 217 6.48 16.38 -6.80
C LEU A 217 5.29 15.59 -6.28
N LEU A 218 4.39 16.23 -5.52
CA LEU A 218 3.19 15.59 -5.00
C LEU A 218 2.22 15.18 -6.10
N ALA A 219 2.08 15.98 -7.17
CA ALA A 219 1.27 15.62 -8.33
C ALA A 219 1.85 14.40 -9.07
N VAL A 220 3.17 14.35 -9.28
CA VAL A 220 3.87 13.18 -9.85
C VAL A 220 3.69 11.96 -8.96
N ASN A 221 3.86 12.12 -7.64
CA ASN A 221 3.63 11.04 -6.68
C ASN A 221 2.19 10.53 -6.72
N TRP A 222 1.21 11.43 -6.84
CA TRP A 222 -0.20 11.07 -6.94
C TRP A 222 -0.50 10.25 -8.20
N LEU A 223 -0.03 10.67 -9.38
CA LEU A 223 -0.19 9.93 -10.63
C LEU A 223 0.44 8.53 -10.58
N LEU A 224 1.65 8.42 -10.03
CA LEU A 224 2.34 7.13 -9.91
C LEU A 224 1.71 6.23 -8.84
N SER A 225 1.20 6.81 -7.74
CA SER A 225 0.41 6.06 -6.75
C SER A 225 -0.92 5.59 -7.33
N SER A 226 -1.60 6.46 -8.11
CA SER A 226 -2.82 6.08 -8.83
C SER A 226 -2.57 4.94 -9.83
N SER A 227 -1.39 4.87 -10.44
CA SER A 227 -1.01 3.74 -11.31
C SER A 227 -0.93 2.42 -10.53
N TRP A 228 -0.45 2.47 -9.29
CA TRP A 228 -0.50 1.30 -8.40
C TRP A 228 -1.93 0.88 -8.09
N ASP A 229 -2.78 1.86 -7.78
CA ASP A 229 -4.19 1.60 -7.47
C ASP A 229 -4.93 1.04 -8.70
N VAL A 230 -4.68 1.59 -9.91
CA VAL A 230 -5.19 1.06 -11.19
C VAL A 230 -4.80 -0.41 -11.38
N HIS A 231 -3.52 -0.74 -11.24
CA HIS A 231 -3.07 -2.12 -11.38
C HIS A 231 -3.77 -3.05 -10.39
N SER A 232 -3.82 -2.67 -9.11
CA SER A 232 -4.43 -3.48 -8.05
C SER A 232 -5.94 -3.65 -8.24
N PHE A 233 -6.62 -2.68 -8.85
CA PHE A 233 -8.05 -2.71 -9.14
C PHE A 233 -8.37 -3.47 -10.44
N LEU A 234 -7.69 -3.12 -11.54
CA LEU A 234 -8.03 -3.63 -12.88
C LEU A 234 -7.54 -5.06 -13.14
N VAL A 235 -6.47 -5.51 -12.49
CA VAL A 235 -5.99 -6.90 -12.68
C VAL A 235 -7.02 -7.94 -12.28
N PRO A 236 -7.65 -7.87 -11.09
CA PRO A 236 -8.75 -8.76 -10.75
C PRO A 236 -9.96 -8.64 -11.70
N VAL A 237 -10.34 -7.43 -12.11
CA VAL A 237 -11.45 -7.20 -13.02
C VAL A 237 -11.17 -7.83 -14.39
N LEU A 238 -10.05 -7.47 -15.00
CA LEU A 238 -9.67 -7.97 -16.33
C LEU A 238 -9.38 -9.47 -16.33
N GLY A 239 -8.77 -9.99 -15.26
CA GLY A 239 -8.55 -11.42 -15.07
C GLY A 239 -9.86 -12.20 -14.94
N HIS A 240 -10.85 -11.65 -14.24
CA HIS A 240 -12.19 -12.24 -14.16
C HIS A 240 -12.90 -12.23 -15.52
N GLU A 241 -12.90 -11.08 -16.23
CA GLU A 241 -13.48 -10.97 -17.58
C GLU A 241 -12.86 -11.97 -18.56
N ARG A 242 -11.58 -12.34 -18.37
CA ARG A 242 -10.85 -13.31 -19.19
C ARG A 242 -10.95 -14.76 -18.70
N GLY A 243 -11.71 -15.02 -17.64
CA GLY A 243 -11.92 -16.37 -17.08
C GLY A 243 -10.69 -16.94 -16.38
N PHE A 244 -9.76 -16.11 -15.90
CA PHE A 244 -8.58 -16.59 -15.17
C PHE A 244 -8.96 -17.17 -13.79
N SER A 245 -8.17 -18.17 -13.35
CA SER A 245 -8.27 -18.70 -12.01
C SER A 245 -7.85 -17.65 -10.97
N ALA A 246 -8.33 -17.82 -9.74
CA ALA A 246 -7.93 -16.92 -8.65
C ALA A 246 -6.43 -16.98 -8.36
N SER A 247 -5.82 -18.17 -8.49
CA SER A 247 -4.36 -18.35 -8.39
C SER A 247 -3.62 -17.55 -9.46
N ALA A 248 -4.07 -17.56 -10.70
CA ALA A 248 -3.46 -16.81 -11.78
C ALA A 248 -3.51 -15.30 -11.51
N ILE A 249 -4.65 -14.78 -11.05
CA ILE A 249 -4.81 -13.38 -10.66
C ILE A 249 -3.89 -13.03 -9.49
N GLY A 250 -3.86 -13.89 -8.47
CA GLY A 250 -2.99 -13.73 -7.30
C GLY A 250 -1.50 -13.74 -7.67
N LEU A 251 -1.09 -14.61 -8.60
CA LEU A 251 0.28 -14.67 -9.11
C LEU A 251 0.66 -13.41 -9.89
N VAL A 252 -0.22 -12.86 -10.72
CA VAL A 252 0.03 -11.59 -11.43
C VAL A 252 0.30 -10.46 -10.44
N LEU A 253 -0.52 -10.33 -9.39
CA LEU A 253 -0.30 -9.35 -8.33
C LEU A 253 0.97 -9.64 -7.52
N GLY A 254 1.27 -10.91 -7.26
CA GLY A 254 2.48 -11.34 -6.57
C GLY A 254 3.76 -11.02 -7.35
N VAL A 255 3.79 -11.31 -8.65
CA VAL A 255 4.91 -11.02 -9.54
C VAL A 255 5.19 -9.51 -9.61
N PHE A 256 4.14 -8.68 -9.68
CA PHE A 256 4.27 -7.22 -9.54
C PHE A 256 4.99 -6.83 -8.25
N ALA A 257 4.54 -7.37 -7.12
CA ALA A 257 5.13 -7.05 -5.81
C ALA A 257 6.58 -7.53 -5.67
N VAL A 258 6.92 -8.70 -6.23
CA VAL A 258 8.31 -9.21 -6.31
C VAL A 258 9.19 -8.26 -7.13
N ALA A 259 8.72 -7.81 -8.29
CA ALA A 259 9.45 -6.87 -9.13
C ALA A 259 9.71 -5.53 -8.42
N VAL A 260 8.69 -5.01 -7.70
CA VAL A 260 8.83 -3.82 -6.84
C VAL A 260 9.91 -4.03 -5.77
N ALA A 261 9.87 -5.18 -5.08
CA ALA A 261 10.85 -5.49 -4.04
C ALA A 261 12.26 -5.61 -4.61
N ALA A 262 12.43 -6.28 -5.75
CA ALA A 262 13.72 -6.44 -6.42
C ALA A 262 14.36 -5.09 -6.75
N VAL A 263 13.60 -4.17 -7.33
CA VAL A 263 14.10 -2.81 -7.63
C VAL A 263 14.49 -2.06 -6.35
N ARG A 264 13.67 -2.14 -5.30
CA ARG A 264 14.00 -1.47 -4.01
C ARG A 264 15.29 -1.99 -3.38
N LEU A 265 15.62 -3.27 -3.58
CA LEU A 265 16.87 -3.84 -3.14
C LEU A 265 18.05 -3.45 -4.06
N ALA A 266 17.81 -3.26 -5.36
CA ALA A 266 18.84 -2.89 -6.33
C ALA A 266 19.19 -1.38 -6.30
N ILE A 267 18.23 -0.51 -6.03
CA ILE A 267 18.42 0.96 -6.04
C ILE A 267 19.62 1.42 -5.20
N PRO A 268 19.86 0.97 -3.95
CA PRO A 268 21.00 1.41 -3.17
C PRO A 268 22.35 1.18 -3.85
N LEU A 269 22.46 0.17 -4.73
CA LEU A 269 23.68 -0.18 -5.45
C LEU A 269 24.02 0.82 -6.58
N ILE A 270 23.01 1.47 -7.14
CA ILE A 270 23.14 2.37 -8.30
C ILE A 270 22.70 3.80 -8.00
N ALA A 271 22.31 4.10 -6.76
CA ALA A 271 21.70 5.37 -6.35
C ALA A 271 22.51 6.61 -6.71
N GLN A 272 23.85 6.51 -6.63
CA GLN A 272 24.77 7.62 -6.95
C GLN A 272 24.76 8.06 -8.43
N HIS A 273 24.28 7.21 -9.34
CA HIS A 273 24.20 7.49 -10.77
C HIS A 273 22.80 7.93 -11.22
N LEU A 274 21.82 7.89 -10.32
CA LEU A 274 20.43 8.19 -10.65
C LEU A 274 20.11 9.67 -10.43
N ARG A 275 19.50 10.28 -11.45
CA ARG A 275 18.91 11.63 -11.36
C ARG A 275 17.42 11.47 -11.15
N GLU A 276 16.91 11.86 -9.97
CA GLU A 276 15.55 11.58 -9.51
C GLU A 276 14.47 12.01 -10.50
N GLY A 277 14.56 13.21 -11.06
CA GLY A 277 13.57 13.71 -12.03
C GLY A 277 13.57 12.93 -13.35
N GLN A 278 14.73 12.46 -13.81
CA GLN A 278 14.85 11.65 -15.03
C GLN A 278 14.28 10.24 -14.79
N VAL A 279 14.60 9.65 -13.65
CA VAL A 279 14.07 8.34 -13.24
C VAL A 279 12.55 8.41 -13.12
N LEU A 280 12.00 9.41 -12.44
CA LEU A 280 10.55 9.57 -12.30
C LEU A 280 9.87 9.74 -13.67
N ALA A 281 10.41 10.57 -14.56
CA ALA A 281 9.88 10.74 -15.90
C ALA A 281 9.97 9.44 -16.72
N GLY A 282 11.08 8.70 -16.61
CA GLY A 282 11.26 7.39 -17.24
C GLY A 282 10.25 6.37 -16.73
N CYS A 283 10.03 6.30 -15.40
CA CYS A 283 9.01 5.44 -14.80
C CYS A 283 7.60 5.79 -15.31
N MET A 284 7.29 7.08 -15.48
CA MET A 284 5.98 7.49 -16.01
C MET A 284 5.78 7.06 -17.45
N LEU A 285 6.78 7.27 -18.32
CA LEU A 285 6.71 6.84 -19.73
C LEU A 285 6.63 5.32 -19.84
N TRP A 286 7.44 4.60 -19.03
CA TRP A 286 7.39 3.14 -18.99
C TRP A 286 6.03 2.62 -18.53
N THR A 287 5.48 3.20 -17.46
CA THR A 287 4.14 2.87 -16.97
C THR A 287 3.07 3.11 -18.03
N ALA A 288 3.13 4.24 -18.75
CA ALA A 288 2.23 4.54 -19.85
C ALA A 288 2.30 3.49 -20.96
N GLY A 289 3.52 3.06 -21.36
CA GLY A 289 3.71 2.00 -22.34
C GLY A 289 3.16 0.66 -21.88
N VAL A 290 3.42 0.27 -20.64
CA VAL A 290 2.87 -0.97 -20.07
C VAL A 290 1.34 -0.94 -20.04
N PHE A 291 0.74 0.17 -19.61
CA PHE A 291 -0.71 0.31 -19.60
C PHE A 291 -1.32 0.27 -20.99
N ALA A 292 -0.63 0.79 -22.02
CA ALA A 292 -1.09 0.68 -23.40
C ALA A 292 -1.15 -0.78 -23.89
N LEU A 293 -0.28 -1.65 -23.36
CA LEU A 293 -0.20 -3.06 -23.74
C LEU A 293 -1.14 -3.98 -22.95
N TYR A 294 -1.58 -3.60 -21.75
CA TYR A 294 -2.42 -4.45 -20.88
C TYR A 294 -3.70 -4.97 -21.55
N PRO A 295 -4.44 -4.16 -22.33
CA PRO A 295 -5.65 -4.65 -23.02
C PRO A 295 -5.40 -5.81 -23.98
N PHE A 296 -4.20 -5.95 -24.52
CA PHE A 296 -3.83 -7.00 -25.48
C PHE A 296 -3.30 -8.29 -24.81
N ALA A 297 -3.09 -8.29 -23.50
CA ALA A 297 -2.54 -9.44 -22.76
C ALA A 297 -3.64 -10.45 -22.41
N HIS A 298 -4.08 -11.23 -23.38
CA HIS A 298 -5.17 -12.23 -23.20
C HIS A 298 -4.77 -13.48 -22.41
N ALA A 299 -3.49 -13.72 -22.17
CA ALA A 299 -3.00 -14.85 -21.39
C ALA A 299 -2.49 -14.39 -20.00
N ALA A 300 -2.66 -15.21 -18.97
CA ALA A 300 -2.23 -14.89 -17.61
C ALA A 300 -0.71 -14.65 -17.52
N TRP A 301 0.10 -15.42 -18.24
CA TRP A 301 1.56 -15.20 -18.29
C TRP A 301 1.93 -13.85 -18.91
N ALA A 302 1.21 -13.40 -19.95
CA ALA A 302 1.43 -12.11 -20.57
C ALA A 302 1.07 -10.96 -19.61
N MET A 303 -0.06 -11.08 -18.89
CA MET A 303 -0.39 -10.14 -17.81
C MET A 303 0.67 -10.14 -16.70
N GLY A 304 1.22 -11.31 -16.35
CA GLY A 304 2.31 -11.43 -15.37
C GLY A 304 3.59 -10.72 -15.81
N LEU A 305 3.98 -10.83 -17.08
CA LEU A 305 5.12 -10.10 -17.63
C LEU A 305 4.91 -8.59 -17.60
N LEU A 306 3.72 -8.11 -17.97
CA LEU A 306 3.39 -6.68 -17.88
C LEU A 306 3.33 -6.21 -16.43
N ALA A 307 2.84 -7.03 -15.50
CA ALA A 307 2.86 -6.76 -14.08
C ALA A 307 4.29 -6.64 -13.54
N ALA A 308 5.20 -7.55 -13.94
CA ALA A 308 6.61 -7.44 -13.60
C ALA A 308 7.23 -6.16 -14.13
N ALA A 309 7.03 -5.85 -15.42
CA ALA A 309 7.50 -4.62 -16.05
C ALA A 309 7.00 -3.36 -15.33
N LEU A 310 5.72 -3.34 -14.95
CA LEU A 310 5.13 -2.24 -14.16
C LEU A 310 5.76 -2.15 -12.77
N GLY A 311 5.97 -3.29 -12.11
CA GLY A 311 6.59 -3.38 -10.78
C GLY A 311 8.01 -2.83 -10.77
N LEU A 312 8.81 -3.09 -11.83
CA LEU A 312 10.15 -2.53 -11.99
C LEU A 312 10.12 -0.99 -12.03
N ALA A 313 9.17 -0.40 -12.74
CA ALA A 313 9.02 1.06 -12.78
C ALA A 313 8.55 1.62 -11.43
N LEU A 314 7.42 1.12 -10.90
CA LEU A 314 6.80 1.66 -9.69
C LEU A 314 7.63 1.38 -8.42
N GLY A 315 8.48 0.35 -8.43
CA GLY A 315 9.42 0.05 -7.35
C GLY A 315 10.42 1.18 -7.09
N ALA A 316 10.87 1.86 -8.14
CA ALA A 316 11.83 2.96 -8.06
C ALA A 316 11.21 4.28 -7.56
N VAL A 317 9.89 4.44 -7.65
CA VAL A 317 9.21 5.72 -7.40
C VAL A 317 9.40 6.21 -5.97
N GLN A 318 9.16 5.36 -4.98
CA GLN A 318 9.19 5.78 -3.58
C GLN A 318 10.55 6.32 -3.12
N PRO A 319 11.68 5.66 -3.38
CA PRO A 319 13.00 6.20 -3.06
C PRO A 319 13.25 7.55 -3.72
N MET A 320 12.94 7.69 -5.02
CA MET A 320 13.14 8.93 -5.77
C MET A 320 12.30 10.08 -5.22
N ILE A 321 11.02 9.84 -4.94
CA ILE A 321 10.13 10.84 -4.33
C ILE A 321 10.63 11.26 -2.96
N MET A 322 11.06 10.32 -2.12
CA MET A 322 11.54 10.63 -0.77
C MET A 322 12.83 11.46 -0.80
N THR A 323 13.80 11.11 -1.65
CA THR A 323 15.03 11.90 -1.82
C THR A 323 14.70 13.32 -2.29
N THR A 324 13.89 13.46 -3.32
CA THR A 324 13.50 14.78 -3.85
C THR A 324 12.71 15.59 -2.82
N LEU A 325 11.82 14.94 -2.04
CA LEU A 325 11.06 15.60 -0.99
C LEU A 325 11.98 16.20 0.07
N HIS A 326 13.02 15.47 0.51
CA HIS A 326 14.02 15.98 1.45
C HIS A 326 14.84 17.13 0.86
N GLN A 327 15.16 17.11 -0.44
CA GLN A 327 15.88 18.19 -1.12
C GLN A 327 15.04 19.48 -1.25
N LEU A 328 13.71 19.35 -1.38
CA LEU A 328 12.80 20.47 -1.58
C LEU A 328 12.25 21.06 -0.28
N THR A 329 12.51 20.45 0.86
CA THR A 329 11.95 20.89 2.16
C THR A 329 13.04 21.10 3.20
N PRO A 330 12.91 22.12 4.06
CA PRO A 330 13.84 22.33 5.17
C PRO A 330 13.83 21.13 6.13
N PRO A 331 14.97 20.79 6.75
CA PRO A 331 15.09 19.64 7.67
C PRO A 331 14.05 19.64 8.79
N GLU A 332 13.72 20.82 9.32
CA GLU A 332 12.76 21.00 10.42
C GLU A 332 11.32 20.69 10.01
N ARG A 333 11.05 20.64 8.70
CA ARG A 333 9.71 20.41 8.12
C ARG A 333 9.57 19.10 7.34
N HIS A 334 10.57 18.22 7.38
CA HIS A 334 10.54 16.93 6.69
C HIS A 334 9.35 16.08 7.14
N GLY A 335 9.01 16.08 8.44
CA GLY A 335 7.85 15.36 8.97
C GLY A 335 6.53 15.83 8.38
N GLU A 336 6.35 17.16 8.24
CA GLU A 336 5.15 17.73 7.62
C GLU A 336 5.05 17.37 6.13
N ALA A 337 6.16 17.40 5.41
CA ALA A 337 6.21 17.04 4.00
C ALA A 337 5.89 15.54 3.76
N ILE A 338 6.41 14.66 4.63
CA ILE A 338 6.08 13.22 4.61
C ILE A 338 4.59 13.00 4.92
N ALA A 339 4.03 13.76 5.87
CA ALA A 339 2.60 13.68 6.19
C ALA A 339 1.74 14.11 4.99
N LEU A 340 2.06 15.22 4.32
CA LEU A 340 1.36 15.67 3.10
C LEU A 340 1.43 14.61 1.98
N ARG A 341 2.61 14.02 1.78
CA ARG A 341 2.76 12.92 0.83
C ARG A 341 1.88 11.72 1.19
N SER A 342 1.85 11.32 2.45
CA SER A 342 1.03 10.19 2.92
C SER A 342 -0.46 10.47 2.74
N MET A 343 -0.91 11.71 3.01
CA MET A 343 -2.29 12.13 2.75
C MET A 343 -2.62 12.04 1.25
N THR A 344 -1.71 12.46 0.38
CA THR A 344 -1.89 12.38 -1.08
C THR A 344 -2.07 10.93 -1.54
N ILE A 345 -1.26 10.00 -1.01
CA ILE A 345 -1.36 8.57 -1.34
C ILE A 345 -2.68 7.98 -0.82
N ASN A 346 -3.01 8.22 0.45
CA ASN A 346 -4.23 7.67 1.05
C ASN A 346 -5.50 8.22 0.36
N PHE A 347 -5.47 9.49 -0.04
CA PHE A 347 -6.55 10.08 -0.83
C PHE A 347 -6.68 9.39 -2.21
N SER A 348 -5.54 9.13 -2.89
CA SER A 348 -5.53 8.36 -4.13
C SER A 348 -6.13 6.98 -3.92
N SER A 349 -5.63 6.23 -2.94
CA SER A 349 -6.07 4.86 -2.67
C SER A 349 -7.54 4.73 -2.25
N ALA A 350 -8.14 5.81 -1.71
CA ALA A 350 -9.56 5.85 -1.40
C ALA A 350 -10.40 6.28 -2.62
N LEU A 351 -9.97 7.32 -3.34
CA LEU A 351 -10.74 7.94 -4.42
C LEU A 351 -10.62 7.18 -5.75
N MET A 352 -9.39 6.74 -6.10
CA MET A 352 -9.14 6.18 -7.44
C MET A 352 -9.93 4.90 -7.72
N PRO A 353 -10.03 3.91 -6.81
CA PRO A 353 -10.86 2.74 -7.06
C PRO A 353 -12.35 3.07 -7.29
N LEU A 354 -12.87 4.08 -6.60
CA LEU A 354 -14.25 4.56 -6.81
C LEU A 354 -14.43 5.16 -8.20
N LEU A 355 -13.51 6.02 -8.62
CA LEU A 355 -13.51 6.60 -9.95
C LEU A 355 -13.37 5.54 -11.04
N PHE A 356 -12.45 4.58 -10.86
CA PHE A 356 -12.23 3.51 -11.83
C PHE A 356 -13.40 2.53 -11.87
N GLY A 357 -14.05 2.26 -10.73
CA GLY A 357 -15.26 1.45 -10.71
C GLY A 357 -16.42 2.12 -11.45
N ALA A 358 -16.64 3.41 -11.22
CA ALA A 358 -17.68 4.18 -11.90
C ALA A 358 -17.40 4.35 -13.40
N LEU A 359 -16.18 4.77 -13.77
CA LEU A 359 -15.78 4.93 -15.16
C LEU A 359 -15.69 3.59 -15.89
N GLY A 360 -15.20 2.54 -15.21
CA GLY A 360 -15.08 1.19 -15.79
C GLY A 360 -16.42 0.60 -16.20
N ALA A 361 -17.48 0.91 -15.46
CA ALA A 361 -18.84 0.53 -15.83
C ALA A 361 -19.32 1.21 -17.15
N MET A 362 -18.74 2.38 -17.47
CA MET A 362 -19.11 3.15 -18.66
C MET A 362 -18.24 2.81 -19.88
N VAL A 363 -16.93 2.67 -19.68
CA VAL A 363 -15.94 2.58 -20.77
C VAL A 363 -15.20 1.25 -20.83
N GLY A 364 -15.36 0.39 -19.82
CA GLY A 364 -14.67 -0.89 -19.71
C GLY A 364 -13.25 -0.83 -19.17
N ALA A 365 -12.73 -1.96 -18.70
CA ALA A 365 -11.42 -2.07 -18.06
C ALA A 365 -10.25 -1.68 -19.00
N SER A 366 -10.33 -2.04 -20.26
CA SER A 366 -9.30 -1.72 -21.27
C SER A 366 -9.13 -0.22 -21.50
N ALA A 367 -10.24 0.52 -21.60
CA ALA A 367 -10.20 1.95 -21.80
C ALA A 367 -9.61 2.69 -20.57
N LEU A 368 -9.84 2.18 -19.37
CA LEU A 368 -9.24 2.73 -18.14
C LEU A 368 -7.71 2.62 -18.14
N PHE A 369 -7.15 1.50 -18.61
CA PHE A 369 -5.70 1.39 -18.79
C PHE A 369 -5.16 2.44 -19.74
N TRP A 370 -5.81 2.69 -20.88
CA TRP A 370 -5.39 3.72 -21.85
C TRP A 370 -5.53 5.13 -21.28
N LEU A 371 -6.65 5.44 -20.62
CA LEU A 371 -6.87 6.75 -19.99
C LEU A 371 -5.80 7.04 -18.94
N MET A 372 -5.53 6.07 -18.06
CA MET A 372 -4.50 6.25 -17.05
C MET A 372 -3.10 6.30 -17.65
N GLY A 373 -2.83 5.48 -18.67
CA GLY A 373 -1.58 5.51 -19.42
C GLY A 373 -1.32 6.88 -20.05
N ALA A 374 -2.33 7.47 -20.68
CA ALA A 374 -2.25 8.83 -21.25
C ALA A 374 -1.99 9.88 -20.16
N ALA A 375 -2.73 9.82 -19.04
CA ALA A 375 -2.55 10.76 -17.92
C ALA A 375 -1.15 10.70 -17.31
N VAL A 376 -0.63 9.47 -17.08
CA VAL A 376 0.72 9.26 -16.55
C VAL A 376 1.78 9.69 -17.56
N GLY A 377 1.61 9.35 -18.83
CA GLY A 377 2.51 9.76 -19.92
C GLY A 377 2.61 11.29 -20.03
N ALA A 378 1.49 12.01 -19.99
CA ALA A 378 1.47 13.46 -19.96
C ALA A 378 2.18 14.05 -18.72
N GLY A 379 2.06 13.39 -17.57
CA GLY A 379 2.74 13.77 -16.32
C GLY A 379 4.27 13.64 -16.37
N SER A 380 4.82 12.94 -17.36
CA SER A 380 6.28 12.79 -17.52
C SER A 380 7.01 14.12 -17.79
N TRP A 381 6.34 15.04 -18.47
CA TRP A 381 6.90 16.38 -18.77
C TRP A 381 7.17 17.19 -17.48
N PRO A 382 6.19 17.42 -16.58
CA PRO A 382 6.48 18.10 -15.32
C PRO A 382 7.44 17.32 -14.41
N ALA A 383 7.50 16.00 -14.49
CA ALA A 383 8.40 15.17 -13.71
C ALA A 383 9.88 15.48 -13.99
N ARG A 384 10.25 15.72 -15.24
CA ARG A 384 11.62 16.10 -15.63
C ARG A 384 12.09 17.39 -14.96
N ARG A 385 11.15 18.30 -14.63
CA ARG A 385 11.42 19.62 -14.04
C ARG A 385 11.40 19.63 -12.52
N VAL A 386 11.10 18.50 -11.87
CA VAL A 386 11.02 18.41 -10.39
C VAL A 386 12.41 18.57 -9.76
N ALA A 387 13.45 18.05 -10.37
CA ALA A 387 14.83 18.10 -9.88
C ALA A 387 15.64 19.32 -10.37
N ALA A 388 15.03 20.25 -11.10
CA ALA A 388 15.74 21.38 -11.74
C ALA A 388 15.78 22.65 -10.90
N VAL A 389 15.39 22.63 -9.63
CA VAL A 389 15.49 23.79 -8.75
C VAL A 389 16.77 23.65 -7.91
N PRO A 390 17.87 24.36 -8.22
CA PRO A 390 19.01 24.41 -7.31
C PRO A 390 18.55 25.04 -6.00
N LEU A 391 18.92 24.41 -4.88
CA LEU A 391 18.83 25.05 -3.58
C LEU A 391 19.56 26.40 -3.70
N ARG A 392 18.82 27.52 -3.58
CA ARG A 392 19.45 28.80 -3.35
C ARG A 392 20.19 28.70 -2.02
N THR A 393 21.51 28.63 -2.10
CA THR A 393 22.44 28.80 -0.99
C THR A 393 22.21 30.15 -0.34
#